data_291989e4abd9ee824a9145bb69867e49
#
_entry.id   291989e4abd9ee824a9145bb69867e49
#
_cell.length_a   1.000
_cell.length_b   1.000
_cell.length_c   1.000
_cell.angle_alpha   90.00
_cell.angle_beta   90.00
_cell.angle_gamma   90.00
#
_symmetry.space_group_name_H-M   'P 1'
#
loop_
_entity.id
_entity.type
_entity.pdbx_description
1 polymer ?
#
loop_
_entity_poly.entity_id
_entity_poly.type
_entity_poly.pdbx_seq_one_letter_code
_entity_poly.pdbx_strand_id
1 'polypeptide(L)'
;TQNAAILWHPIAGIVVQAANGIPEKLTTSEDIWQSEDKYLYVEHAERNVIYKAANRGIITEGLTMYCPWICCADCARAIIQAGIIRVIGHKDIIDMTPDRWKKSCSVGIQMLKDAGIQSGFWEGKACKDATQIRFNGELISP
;
A
#
# COMPACT_ATOMS: atom_id res chain seq x y z
N THR A 1 -11.32 -0.54 4.68
CA THR A 1 -9.89 -0.52 5.10
C THR A 1 -9.25 0.77 4.63
N GLN A 2 -8.58 1.46 5.54
CA GLN A 2 -7.72 2.60 5.26
C GLN A 2 -6.28 2.11 5.20
N ASN A 3 -5.58 2.43 4.13
CA ASN A 3 -4.18 2.12 3.94
C ASN A 3 -3.50 3.30 3.24
N ALA A 4 -2.22 3.48 3.46
CA ALA A 4 -1.45 4.53 2.82
C ALA A 4 -0.06 4.00 2.44
N ALA A 5 0.53 4.59 1.42
CA ALA A 5 1.90 4.29 1.02
C ALA A 5 2.69 5.58 0.84
N ILE A 6 3.96 5.53 1.20
CA ILE A 6 4.93 6.58 0.91
C ILE A 6 6.10 6.00 0.13
N LEU A 7 6.63 6.76 -0.81
CA LEU A 7 7.93 6.51 -1.42
C LEU A 7 8.96 7.42 -0.78
N TRP A 8 10.07 6.83 -0.37
CA TRP A 8 11.12 7.47 0.39
C TRP A 8 12.47 7.32 -0.28
N HIS A 9 13.23 8.41 -0.27
CA HIS A 9 14.61 8.46 -0.75
C HIS A 9 15.56 8.79 0.41
N PRO A 10 16.74 8.15 0.54
CA PRO A 10 17.63 8.31 1.70
C PRO A 10 18.12 9.74 1.93
N ILE A 11 18.19 10.54 0.87
CA ILE A 11 18.65 11.94 0.96
C ILE A 11 17.45 12.91 0.99
N ALA A 12 16.45 12.70 0.11
CA ALA A 12 15.32 13.62 -0.05
C ALA A 12 14.17 13.40 0.95
N GLY A 13 14.17 12.26 1.68
CA GLY A 13 13.06 11.91 2.57
C GLY A 13 11.84 11.42 1.80
N ILE A 14 10.64 11.79 2.24
CA ILE A 14 9.38 11.44 1.57
C ILE A 14 9.27 12.22 0.26
N VAL A 15 9.25 11.50 -0.87
CA VAL A 15 9.13 12.11 -2.21
C VAL A 15 7.71 12.12 -2.73
N VAL A 16 6.88 11.15 -2.35
CA VAL A 16 5.45 11.10 -2.69
C VAL A 16 4.70 10.21 -1.70
N GLN A 17 3.42 10.51 -1.49
CA GLN A 17 2.53 9.73 -0.65
C GLN A 17 1.13 9.63 -1.26
N ALA A 18 0.44 8.53 -1.00
CA ALA A 18 -0.94 8.30 -1.40
C ALA A 18 -1.66 7.37 -0.43
N ALA A 19 -2.96 7.56 -0.28
CA ALA A 19 -3.85 6.59 0.37
C ALA A 19 -4.53 5.71 -0.68
N ASN A 20 -5.10 4.59 -0.25
CA ASN A 20 -6.02 3.83 -1.08
C ASN A 20 -7.31 4.63 -1.28
N GLY A 21 -7.93 4.51 -2.45
CA GLY A 21 -9.16 5.25 -2.75
C GLY A 21 -9.52 5.22 -4.23
N ILE A 22 -10.62 5.87 -4.54
CA ILE A 22 -11.04 6.06 -5.93
C ILE A 22 -10.11 7.07 -6.60
N PRO A 23 -9.71 6.85 -7.87
CA PRO A 23 -8.90 7.81 -8.62
C PRO A 23 -9.48 9.23 -8.60
N GLU A 24 -8.61 10.24 -8.35
CA GLU A 24 -9.00 11.63 -8.05
C GLU A 24 -9.98 12.28 -9.05
N LYS A 25 -9.95 11.88 -10.32
CA LYS A 25 -10.80 12.43 -11.38
C LYS A 25 -12.09 11.65 -11.61
N LEU A 26 -12.28 10.55 -10.89
CA LEU A 26 -13.44 9.68 -11.03
C LEU A 26 -14.48 10.03 -9.97
N THR A 27 -15.67 10.45 -10.42
CA THR A 27 -16.81 10.64 -9.54
C THR A 27 -17.63 9.36 -9.47
N THR A 28 -17.96 8.92 -8.28
CA THR A 28 -18.79 7.73 -8.05
C THR A 28 -20.02 8.10 -7.23
N SER A 29 -21.11 7.33 -7.41
CA SER A 29 -22.30 7.46 -6.59
C SER A 29 -22.10 6.81 -5.22
N GLU A 30 -22.92 7.20 -4.25
CA GLU A 30 -22.94 6.58 -2.91
C GLU A 30 -23.22 5.07 -2.98
N ASP A 31 -24.06 4.63 -3.93
CA ASP A 31 -24.42 3.23 -4.13
C ASP A 31 -23.20 2.35 -4.40
N ILE A 32 -22.22 2.85 -5.13
CA ILE A 32 -20.95 2.14 -5.38
C ILE A 32 -20.19 1.89 -4.07
N TRP A 33 -20.16 2.90 -3.18
CA TRP A 33 -19.50 2.76 -1.88
C TRP A 33 -20.17 1.73 -0.96
N GLN A 34 -21.47 1.56 -1.08
CA GLN A 34 -22.28 0.62 -0.27
C GLN A 34 -22.28 -0.79 -0.86
N SER A 35 -21.85 -0.97 -2.11
CA SER A 35 -21.85 -2.26 -2.81
C SER A 35 -20.45 -2.92 -2.82
N GLU A 36 -20.40 -4.18 -3.25
CA GLU A 36 -19.13 -4.88 -3.53
C GLU A 36 -18.40 -4.30 -4.75
N ASP A 37 -19.08 -3.54 -5.61
CA ASP A 37 -18.50 -2.91 -6.79
C ASP A 37 -17.40 -1.90 -6.45
N LYS A 38 -17.41 -1.35 -5.22
CA LYS A 38 -16.32 -0.47 -4.73
C LYS A 38 -14.93 -1.07 -4.94
N TYR A 39 -14.79 -2.40 -4.88
CA TYR A 39 -13.50 -3.07 -5.09
C TYR A 39 -13.00 -3.01 -6.53
N LEU A 40 -13.87 -2.70 -7.49
CA LEU A 40 -13.52 -2.46 -8.89
C LEU A 40 -13.05 -1.02 -9.13
N TYR A 41 -13.45 -0.09 -8.27
CA TYR A 41 -13.15 1.35 -8.38
C TYR A 41 -11.98 1.80 -7.51
N VAL A 42 -11.73 1.12 -6.40
CA VAL A 42 -10.71 1.52 -5.42
C VAL A 42 -9.33 1.06 -5.87
N GLU A 43 -8.42 2.02 -6.00
CA GLU A 43 -7.00 1.74 -6.19
C GLU A 43 -6.31 1.50 -4.85
N HIS A 44 -5.40 0.53 -4.79
CA HIS A 44 -4.61 0.26 -3.59
C HIS A 44 -3.52 1.33 -3.40
N ALA A 45 -3.17 1.60 -2.14
CA ALA A 45 -2.23 2.66 -1.79
C ALA A 45 -0.87 2.50 -2.48
N GLU A 46 -0.37 1.26 -2.59
CA GLU A 46 0.90 0.93 -3.21
C GLU A 46 0.92 1.31 -4.70
N ARG A 47 -0.13 0.97 -5.46
CA ARG A 47 -0.22 1.34 -6.88
C ARG A 47 -0.52 2.81 -7.03
N ASN A 48 -1.38 3.36 -6.16
CA ASN A 48 -1.75 4.77 -6.21
C ASN A 48 -0.54 5.70 -6.01
N VAL A 49 0.38 5.36 -5.11
CA VAL A 49 1.60 6.14 -4.90
C VAL A 49 2.54 6.07 -6.11
N ILE A 50 2.62 4.92 -6.80
CA ILE A 50 3.39 4.74 -8.04
C ILE A 50 2.77 5.59 -9.17
N TYR A 51 1.46 5.55 -9.36
CA TYR A 51 0.78 6.38 -10.37
C TYR A 51 0.91 7.87 -10.08
N LYS A 52 0.87 8.25 -8.80
CA LYS A 52 1.07 9.63 -8.38
C LYS A 52 2.51 10.11 -8.64
N ALA A 53 3.50 9.24 -8.45
CA ALA A 53 4.89 9.49 -8.83
C ALA A 53 5.01 9.69 -10.35
N ALA A 54 4.46 8.78 -11.14
CA ALA A 54 4.46 8.87 -12.60
C ALA A 54 3.80 10.17 -13.10
N ASN A 55 2.65 10.55 -12.54
CA ASN A 55 1.96 11.79 -12.91
C ASN A 55 2.77 13.07 -12.60
N ARG A 56 3.70 12.99 -11.65
CA ARG A 56 4.60 14.10 -11.25
C ARG A 56 5.98 14.03 -11.86
N GLY A 57 6.26 13.05 -12.72
CA GLY A 57 7.58 12.83 -13.30
C GLY A 57 8.66 12.43 -12.27
N ILE A 58 8.25 11.79 -11.17
CA ILE A 58 9.17 11.32 -10.12
C ILE A 58 9.64 9.91 -10.49
N ILE A 59 10.96 9.73 -10.53
CA ILE A 59 11.60 8.43 -10.75
C ILE A 59 11.41 7.59 -9.49
N THR A 60 10.87 6.38 -9.67
CA THR A 60 10.59 5.45 -8.56
C THR A 60 11.69 4.40 -8.38
N GLU A 61 12.56 4.24 -9.37
CA GLU A 61 13.69 3.31 -9.30
C GLU A 61 14.60 3.63 -8.12
N GLY A 62 14.96 2.61 -7.36
CA GLY A 62 15.84 2.73 -6.20
C GLY A 62 15.19 3.25 -4.92
N LEU A 63 13.89 3.59 -4.94
CA LEU A 63 13.18 4.06 -3.76
C LEU A 63 12.79 2.93 -2.80
N THR A 64 12.53 3.32 -1.55
CA THR A 64 11.89 2.47 -0.53
C THR A 64 10.41 2.83 -0.44
N MET A 65 9.55 1.82 -0.44
CA MET A 65 8.13 1.97 -0.14
C MET A 65 7.84 1.60 1.31
N TYR A 66 7.13 2.46 2.03
CA TYR A 66 6.50 2.15 3.31
C TYR A 66 4.99 2.08 3.12
N CYS A 67 4.39 0.98 3.51
CA CYS A 67 2.95 0.77 3.41
C CYS A 67 2.53 -0.22 4.51
N PRO A 68 1.69 0.17 5.48
CA PRO A 68 1.36 -0.68 6.63
C PRO A 68 0.85 -2.06 6.22
N TRP A 69 -0.08 -2.13 5.32
CA TRP A 69 -0.61 -3.40 4.80
C TRP A 69 -0.10 -3.66 3.39
N ILE A 70 1.00 -4.39 3.28
CA ILE A 70 1.63 -4.86 2.03
C ILE A 70 1.25 -6.31 1.79
N CYS A 71 1.42 -6.75 0.59
CA CYS A 71 0.94 -6.25 -0.69
C CYS A 71 0.28 -7.43 -1.39
N CYS A 72 -0.83 -7.21 -2.06
CA CYS A 72 -1.41 -8.23 -2.92
C CYS A 72 -0.54 -8.47 -4.17
N ALA A 73 -0.84 -9.55 -4.92
CA ALA A 73 -0.08 -9.90 -6.12
C ALA A 73 -0.06 -8.79 -7.18
N ASP A 74 -1.16 -8.04 -7.33
CA ASP A 74 -1.22 -6.91 -8.28
C ASP A 74 -0.28 -5.78 -7.88
N CYS A 75 -0.25 -5.43 -6.59
CA CYS A 75 0.66 -4.42 -6.06
C CYS A 75 2.12 -4.86 -6.17
N ALA A 76 2.42 -6.14 -5.91
CA ALA A 76 3.77 -6.68 -6.07
C ALA A 76 4.29 -6.51 -7.49
N ARG A 77 3.48 -6.84 -8.52
CA ARG A 77 3.85 -6.61 -9.92
C ARG A 77 4.16 -5.14 -10.21
N ALA A 78 3.32 -4.23 -9.70
CA ALA A 78 3.53 -2.79 -9.90
C ALA A 78 4.81 -2.30 -9.21
N ILE A 79 5.09 -2.75 -7.99
CA ILE A 79 6.30 -2.43 -7.22
C ILE A 79 7.55 -2.89 -7.97
N ILE A 80 7.55 -4.13 -8.47
CA ILE A 80 8.66 -4.71 -9.25
C ILE A 80 8.91 -3.88 -10.51
N GLN A 81 7.86 -3.61 -11.29
CA GLN A 81 7.97 -2.85 -12.55
C GLN A 81 8.36 -1.38 -12.33
N ALA A 82 8.05 -0.81 -11.17
CA ALA A 82 8.43 0.54 -10.81
C ALA A 82 9.89 0.67 -10.34
N GLY A 83 10.66 -0.43 -10.25
CA GLY A 83 12.05 -0.41 -9.82
C GLY A 83 12.25 -0.11 -8.33
N ILE A 84 11.24 -0.26 -7.50
CA ILE A 84 11.33 -0.09 -6.05
C ILE A 84 12.17 -1.22 -5.48
N ILE A 85 13.18 -0.90 -4.66
CA ILE A 85 14.17 -1.89 -4.18
C ILE A 85 13.88 -2.41 -2.77
N ARG A 86 13.02 -1.75 -2.04
CA ARG A 86 12.67 -2.14 -0.66
C ARG A 86 11.21 -1.83 -0.36
N VAL A 87 10.54 -2.74 0.37
CA VAL A 87 9.17 -2.55 0.85
C VAL A 87 9.10 -2.87 2.34
N ILE A 88 8.56 -1.94 3.12
CA ILE A 88 8.41 -2.07 4.57
C ILE A 88 6.94 -2.04 4.94
N GLY A 89 6.46 -3.11 5.56
CA GLY A 89 5.11 -3.24 6.10
C GLY A 89 5.05 -3.11 7.62
N HIS A 90 3.84 -3.13 8.18
CA HIS A 90 3.62 -3.19 9.63
C HIS A 90 3.20 -4.60 10.02
N LYS A 91 3.95 -5.21 10.94
CA LYS A 91 3.77 -6.62 11.31
C LYS A 91 2.35 -6.94 11.76
N ASP A 92 1.82 -6.18 12.72
CA ASP A 92 0.48 -6.43 13.28
C ASP A 92 -0.61 -6.29 12.22
N ILE A 93 -0.50 -5.32 11.31
CA ILE A 93 -1.47 -5.13 10.22
C ILE A 93 -1.44 -6.31 9.24
N ILE A 94 -0.27 -6.85 8.95
CA ILE A 94 -0.11 -8.01 8.05
C ILE A 94 -0.65 -9.27 8.70
N ASP A 95 -0.41 -9.46 9.98
CA ASP A 95 -0.92 -10.62 10.74
C ASP A 95 -2.48 -10.61 10.81
N MET A 96 -3.09 -9.42 10.76
CA MET A 96 -4.55 -9.23 10.68
C MET A 96 -5.13 -9.38 9.27
N THR A 97 -4.33 -9.78 8.26
CA THR A 97 -4.81 -9.93 6.87
C THR A 97 -6.03 -10.84 6.79
N PRO A 98 -7.19 -10.35 6.27
CA PRO A 98 -8.39 -11.16 6.12
C PRO A 98 -8.17 -12.38 5.22
N ASP A 99 -8.85 -13.48 5.50
CA ASP A 99 -8.68 -14.76 4.79
C ASP A 99 -8.78 -14.63 3.27
N ARG A 100 -9.74 -13.82 2.79
CA ARG A 100 -9.93 -13.55 1.35
C ARG A 100 -8.70 -12.94 0.66
N TRP A 101 -7.81 -12.30 1.40
CA TRP A 101 -6.59 -11.66 0.87
C TRP A 101 -5.32 -12.47 1.11
N LYS A 102 -5.32 -13.42 2.07
CA LYS A 102 -4.12 -14.18 2.47
C LYS A 102 -3.37 -14.80 1.30
N LYS A 103 -4.09 -15.45 0.38
CA LYS A 103 -3.47 -16.07 -0.80
C LYS A 103 -2.78 -15.03 -1.69
N SER A 104 -3.46 -13.93 -2.00
CA SER A 104 -2.91 -12.88 -2.88
C SER A 104 -1.72 -12.18 -2.23
N CYS A 105 -1.79 -11.91 -0.91
CA CYS A 105 -0.68 -11.30 -0.17
C CYS A 105 0.53 -12.24 -0.06
N SER A 106 0.31 -13.54 0.20
CA SER A 106 1.38 -14.53 0.22
C SER A 106 2.10 -14.61 -1.12
N VAL A 107 1.35 -14.64 -2.23
CA VAL A 107 1.94 -14.64 -3.59
C VAL A 107 2.67 -13.33 -3.85
N GLY A 108 2.12 -12.19 -3.44
CA GLY A 108 2.76 -10.88 -3.61
C GLY A 108 4.10 -10.79 -2.88
N ILE A 109 4.15 -11.21 -1.62
CA ILE A 109 5.38 -11.24 -0.83
C ILE A 109 6.42 -12.18 -1.48
N GLN A 110 5.99 -13.35 -1.97
CA GLN A 110 6.88 -14.27 -2.68
C GLN A 110 7.44 -13.65 -3.96
N MET A 111 6.61 -12.96 -4.76
CA MET A 111 7.06 -12.23 -5.96
C MET A 111 8.13 -11.19 -5.65
N LEU A 112 7.94 -10.39 -4.58
CA LEU A 112 8.94 -9.41 -4.16
C LEU A 112 10.27 -10.08 -3.83
N LYS A 113 10.23 -11.19 -3.10
CA LYS A 113 11.42 -11.98 -2.74
C LYS A 113 12.13 -12.53 -3.99
N ASP A 114 11.38 -13.12 -4.91
CA ASP A 114 11.93 -13.71 -6.15
C ASP A 114 12.54 -12.65 -7.08
N ALA A 115 12.01 -11.42 -7.03
CA ALA A 115 12.55 -10.26 -7.73
C ALA A 115 13.74 -9.60 -7.02
N GLY A 116 14.19 -10.12 -5.88
CA GLY A 116 15.31 -9.55 -5.10
C GLY A 116 14.97 -8.28 -4.34
N ILE A 117 13.68 -7.93 -4.21
CA ILE A 117 13.24 -6.76 -3.46
C ILE A 117 13.32 -7.06 -1.95
N GLN A 118 14.00 -6.20 -1.22
CA GLN A 118 14.11 -6.34 0.23
C GLN A 118 12.76 -6.07 0.89
N SER A 119 12.19 -7.09 1.52
CA SER A 119 10.96 -6.96 2.31
C SER A 119 11.29 -6.95 3.80
N GLY A 120 10.75 -5.97 4.52
CA GLY A 120 10.89 -5.85 5.96
C GLY A 120 9.55 -5.57 6.62
N PHE A 121 9.50 -5.88 7.92
CA PHE A 121 8.34 -5.57 8.75
C PHE A 121 8.79 -4.74 9.94
N TRP A 122 8.04 -3.72 10.21
CA TRP A 122 8.22 -2.89 11.38
C TRP A 122 7.18 -3.30 12.44
N GLU A 123 7.59 -3.27 13.69
CA GLU A 123 6.76 -3.55 14.86
C GLU A 123 6.67 -2.32 15.76
N GLY A 124 5.54 -2.15 16.44
CA GLY A 124 5.31 -1.06 17.37
C GLY A 124 4.48 0.07 16.78
N LYS A 125 4.19 1.08 17.60
CA LYS A 125 3.29 2.19 17.23
C LYS A 125 3.87 3.08 16.14
N ALA A 126 3.04 3.43 15.15
CA ALA A 126 3.39 4.32 14.05
C ALA A 126 3.76 5.73 14.51
N CYS A 127 3.11 6.21 15.57
CA CYS A 127 3.37 7.51 16.16
C CYS A 127 3.00 7.52 17.64
N LYS A 128 3.47 8.54 18.39
CA LYS A 128 3.19 8.68 19.82
C LYS A 128 1.70 8.91 20.10
N ASP A 129 1.04 9.62 19.19
CA ASP A 129 -0.41 9.88 19.25
C ASP A 129 -1.09 8.93 18.27
N ALA A 130 -1.48 7.75 18.76
CA ALA A 130 -2.04 6.68 17.95
C ALA A 130 -3.27 7.17 17.15
N THR A 131 -3.06 7.42 15.87
CA THR A 131 -4.15 7.68 14.94
C THR A 131 -4.91 6.37 14.73
N GLN A 132 -6.20 6.38 15.02
CA GLN A 132 -7.04 5.24 14.68
C GLN A 132 -7.23 5.13 13.17
N ILE A 133 -7.10 3.95 12.65
CA ILE A 133 -7.41 3.63 11.25
C ILE A 133 -8.52 2.57 11.18
N ARG A 134 -9.29 2.62 10.11
CA ARG A 134 -10.29 1.58 9.84
C ARG A 134 -9.65 0.45 9.05
N PHE A 135 -9.56 -0.73 9.67
CA PHE A 135 -9.05 -1.94 9.03
C PHE A 135 -10.10 -3.04 9.06
N ASN A 136 -10.46 -3.60 7.91
CA ASN A 136 -11.50 -4.63 7.73
C ASN A 136 -12.83 -4.31 8.44
N GLY A 137 -13.24 -3.02 8.47
CA GLY A 137 -14.48 -2.57 9.11
C GLY A 137 -14.31 -2.10 10.56
N GLU A 138 -13.24 -2.46 11.24
CA GLU A 138 -12.97 -2.13 12.65
C GLU A 138 -11.99 -0.96 12.78
N LEU A 139 -12.11 -0.19 13.88
CA LEU A 139 -11.14 0.84 14.24
C LEU A 139 -10.02 0.20 15.05
N ILE A 140 -8.79 0.38 14.60
CA ILE A 140 -7.59 -0.11 15.26
C ILE A 140 -6.57 1.01 15.47
N SER A 141 -5.68 0.84 16.42
CA SER A 141 -4.55 1.74 16.70
C SER A 141 -3.26 0.95 16.47
N PRO A 142 -2.70 0.99 15.27
CA PRO A 142 -1.49 0.27 14.92
C PRO A 142 -0.23 0.89 15.53
#